data_7ff90be6ed0856b1f58d8e40a0862130
#
_entry.id   7ff90be6ed0856b1f58d8e40a0862130
#
_cell.length_a   1.000
_cell.length_b   1.000
_cell.length_c   1.000
_cell.angle_alpha   90.00
_cell.angle_beta   90.00
_cell.angle_gamma   90.00
#
_symmetry.space_group_name_H-M   'P 1'
#
loop_
_entity.id
_entity.type
_entity.pdbx_description
1 polymer ?
#
loop_
_entity_poly.entity_id
_entity_poly.type
_entity_poly.pdbx_seq_one_letter_code
_entity_poly.pdbx_strand_id
1 'polypeptide(L)'
;MLAGAGSGKTRVLVHRIAWLMQAEGLSPYALLAVTFTNKAAKEMRTRLEALLSISMRHVWVGTFHSIAHRLLRTHWQDARLPQHFQIIDSDDQLRLVKRLLKDYSIDDERYPPRQVQHFISGCKEEGLRPHQVNVDGDAYMGQMVELYERYQLTCERGGLVDFGELLLRSLELLRDNPALLNHYQERFGHVLVDEFQDTNTLQYAWLKLLTGMKTPMTAVGDDDQSIYGWRGAKVENISRFEQEFPQTHTVRLEQNYRSTSAILEAANTLISHNSERMGKNLWTDGIEGEPISIYAGFNDLEEARYIVDTIKEKVDEGFNRRDIAILYRSNAQSRLLEETLIRQGMPYRIYGGHRFYERLEIKNALAYLRLMLNRDDDASLERVINVPTRGIGTRTVEIVRLRAREQGIPLWQALHDAINDGTLKGRAANAVQTFANLIEQLDNDASGMALHEIIDHVTVHTGLIEHHKSERGEKGQARVENLEELVTAARAFTQGDVFEAPEAGEGMAALEAFSLRSRP
;
A
#
# COMPACT_ATOMS: atom_id res chain seq x y z
N MET A 1 15.66 19.42 7.70
CA MET A 1 16.91 18.68 8.05
C MET A 1 17.30 17.86 6.83
N LEU A 2 18.47 18.13 6.28
CA LEU A 2 19.07 17.36 5.20
C LEU A 2 20.01 16.34 5.82
N ALA A 3 19.72 15.05 5.66
CA ALA A 3 20.39 14.02 6.41
C ALA A 3 20.72 12.82 5.50
N GLY A 4 22.00 12.57 5.28
CA GLY A 4 22.46 11.52 4.40
C GLY A 4 22.08 10.09 4.85
N ALA A 5 22.31 9.12 3.99
CA ALA A 5 22.13 7.71 4.33
C ALA A 5 22.92 7.34 5.58
N GLY A 6 22.34 6.58 6.51
CA GLY A 6 23.05 6.13 7.72
C GLY A 6 23.40 7.20 8.75
N SER A 7 22.97 8.46 8.58
CA SER A 7 23.23 9.58 9.50
C SER A 7 22.32 9.61 10.73
N GLY A 8 21.36 8.69 10.83
CA GLY A 8 20.46 8.60 11.97
C GLY A 8 19.16 9.41 11.84
N LYS A 9 18.68 9.72 10.63
CA LYS A 9 17.43 10.44 10.35
C LYS A 9 16.27 10.05 11.27
N THR A 10 15.87 8.79 11.24
CA THR A 10 14.77 8.27 12.05
C THR A 10 15.04 8.38 13.55
N ARG A 11 16.31 8.22 13.98
CA ARG A 11 16.69 8.40 15.39
C ARG A 11 16.45 9.82 15.85
N VAL A 12 16.83 10.81 15.04
CA VAL A 12 16.59 12.22 15.34
C VAL A 12 15.11 12.53 15.43
N LEU A 13 14.29 12.03 14.48
CA LEU A 13 12.82 12.21 14.54
C LEU A 13 12.22 11.62 15.81
N VAL A 14 12.57 10.40 16.16
CA VAL A 14 12.09 9.73 17.38
C VAL A 14 12.47 10.54 18.64
N HIS A 15 13.73 10.99 18.73
CA HIS A 15 14.15 11.81 19.87
C HIS A 15 13.53 13.20 19.88
N ARG A 16 13.28 13.78 18.69
CA ARG A 16 12.54 15.06 18.60
C ARG A 16 11.11 14.93 19.11
N ILE A 17 10.41 13.84 18.73
CA ILE A 17 9.07 13.57 19.26
C ILE A 17 9.12 13.38 20.78
N ALA A 18 10.05 12.57 21.28
CA ALA A 18 10.21 12.36 22.71
C ALA A 18 10.49 13.66 23.47
N TRP A 19 11.37 14.52 22.93
CA TRP A 19 11.69 15.82 23.52
C TRP A 19 10.47 16.76 23.54
N LEU A 20 9.70 16.84 22.43
CA LEU A 20 8.47 17.62 22.36
C LEU A 20 7.46 17.20 23.43
N MET A 21 7.37 15.90 23.71
CA MET A 21 6.44 15.38 24.71
C MET A 21 6.94 15.58 26.15
N GLN A 22 8.24 15.31 26.42
CA GLN A 22 8.79 15.31 27.76
C GLN A 22 9.25 16.68 28.22
N ALA A 23 9.91 17.46 27.35
CA ALA A 23 10.50 18.74 27.70
C ALA A 23 9.57 19.91 27.40
N GLU A 24 8.87 19.88 26.26
CA GLU A 24 7.93 20.93 25.87
C GLU A 24 6.49 20.66 26.35
N GLY A 25 6.23 19.49 26.94
CA GLY A 25 4.93 19.13 27.47
C GLY A 25 3.84 18.94 26.41
N LEU A 26 4.22 18.70 25.16
CA LEU A 26 3.26 18.52 24.08
C LEU A 26 2.50 17.19 24.25
N SER A 27 1.17 17.27 24.17
CA SER A 27 0.33 16.09 24.29
C SER A 27 0.62 15.08 23.15
N PRO A 28 0.63 13.78 23.44
CA PRO A 28 0.71 12.74 22.39
C PRO A 28 -0.33 12.90 21.28
N TYR A 29 -1.51 13.42 21.61
CA TYR A 29 -2.60 13.67 20.66
C TYR A 29 -2.35 14.89 19.76
N ALA A 30 -1.43 15.75 20.13
CA ALA A 30 -1.06 16.95 19.38
C ALA A 30 0.09 16.73 18.40
N LEU A 31 0.54 15.49 18.22
CA LEU A 31 1.61 15.13 17.32
C LEU A 31 1.07 14.41 16.08
N LEU A 32 1.55 14.84 14.91
CA LEU A 32 1.37 14.16 13.65
C LEU A 32 2.76 13.80 13.10
N ALA A 33 3.04 12.52 12.91
CA ALA A 33 4.27 12.04 12.28
C ALA A 33 3.94 11.22 11.04
N VAL A 34 4.45 11.63 9.90
CA VAL A 34 4.18 11.03 8.60
C VAL A 34 5.45 10.41 8.05
N THR A 35 5.35 9.17 7.57
CA THR A 35 6.44 8.46 6.91
C THR A 35 5.98 7.92 5.55
N PHE A 36 6.92 7.41 4.74
CA PHE A 36 6.59 6.89 3.43
C PHE A 36 6.09 5.43 3.47
N THR A 37 6.53 4.61 4.44
CA THR A 37 6.19 3.18 4.50
C THR A 37 5.56 2.78 5.83
N ASN A 38 4.67 1.77 5.80
CA ASN A 38 4.08 1.20 7.01
C ASN A 38 5.15 0.58 7.93
N LYS A 39 6.23 0.03 7.36
CA LYS A 39 7.37 -0.50 8.14
C LYS A 39 8.05 0.62 8.92
N ALA A 40 8.33 1.76 8.30
CA ALA A 40 8.94 2.91 8.96
C ALA A 40 8.01 3.48 10.06
N ALA A 41 6.70 3.57 9.80
CA ALA A 41 5.72 4.00 10.78
C ALA A 41 5.67 3.06 12.00
N LYS A 42 5.70 1.74 11.78
CA LYS A 42 5.74 0.75 12.85
C LYS A 42 7.03 0.85 13.66
N GLU A 43 8.17 0.94 12.98
CA GLU A 43 9.47 1.08 13.63
C GLU A 43 9.56 2.35 14.47
N MET A 44 9.06 3.47 13.95
CA MET A 44 8.99 4.73 14.70
C MET A 44 8.15 4.60 15.97
N ARG A 45 6.96 3.97 15.88
CA ARG A 45 6.11 3.70 17.06
C ARG A 45 6.83 2.83 18.09
N THR A 46 7.40 1.71 17.67
CA THR A 46 8.11 0.78 18.57
C THR A 46 9.27 1.48 19.30
N ARG A 47 10.04 2.31 18.58
CA ARG A 47 11.14 3.08 19.19
C ARG A 47 10.63 4.14 20.17
N LEU A 48 9.52 4.81 19.86
CA LEU A 48 8.90 5.78 20.75
C LEU A 48 8.34 5.13 22.01
N GLU A 49 7.68 3.97 21.88
CA GLU A 49 7.17 3.21 23.03
C GLU A 49 8.28 2.75 23.96
N ALA A 50 9.40 2.29 23.39
CA ALA A 50 10.57 1.90 24.17
C ALA A 50 11.23 3.10 24.89
N LEU A 51 11.25 4.28 24.24
CA LEU A 51 11.89 5.48 24.78
C LEU A 51 11.04 6.19 25.84
N LEU A 52 9.72 6.23 25.64
CA LEU A 52 8.80 7.01 26.45
C LEU A 52 8.06 6.18 27.50
N SER A 53 8.07 4.84 27.37
CA SER A 53 7.31 3.91 28.23
C SER A 53 5.80 4.22 28.26
N ILE A 54 5.24 4.74 27.17
CA ILE A 54 3.83 5.06 26.98
C ILE A 54 3.29 4.41 25.72
N SER A 55 1.99 4.10 25.71
CA SER A 55 1.34 3.56 24.51
C SER A 55 1.21 4.62 23.41
N MET A 56 1.62 4.27 22.19
CA MET A 56 1.51 5.12 21.00
C MET A 56 0.17 4.95 20.26
N ARG A 57 -0.82 4.25 20.84
CA ARG A 57 -2.11 3.94 20.19
C ARG A 57 -2.84 5.15 19.63
N HIS A 58 -2.77 6.27 20.33
CA HIS A 58 -3.52 7.48 19.98
C HIS A 58 -2.71 8.52 19.22
N VAL A 59 -1.40 8.31 19.09
CA VAL A 59 -0.53 9.22 18.35
C VAL A 59 -0.76 9.03 16.85
N TRP A 60 -0.82 10.13 16.12
CA TRP A 60 -0.99 10.09 14.67
C TRP A 60 0.38 9.84 13.98
N VAL A 61 0.83 8.59 14.04
CA VAL A 61 2.03 8.12 13.34
C VAL A 61 1.59 7.16 12.25
N GLY A 62 1.92 7.45 11.00
CA GLY A 62 1.49 6.62 9.88
C GLY A 62 2.05 7.06 8.55
N THR A 63 1.62 6.40 7.47
CA THR A 63 1.86 6.86 6.11
C THR A 63 0.82 7.92 5.73
N PHE A 64 1.11 8.74 4.70
CA PHE A 64 0.15 9.70 4.16
C PHE A 64 -1.23 9.07 3.93
N HIS A 65 -1.26 7.93 3.25
CA HIS A 65 -2.51 7.23 2.94
C HIS A 65 -3.22 6.70 4.19
N SER A 66 -2.49 6.18 5.18
CA SER A 66 -3.11 5.68 6.42
C SER A 66 -3.72 6.80 7.26
N ILE A 67 -3.06 7.95 7.29
CA ILE A 67 -3.58 9.15 7.98
C ILE A 67 -4.79 9.72 7.23
N ALA A 68 -4.71 9.85 5.90
CA ALA A 68 -5.83 10.28 5.05
C ALA A 68 -7.04 9.35 5.20
N HIS A 69 -6.80 8.02 5.17
CA HIS A 69 -7.83 7.03 5.41
C HIS A 69 -8.51 7.22 6.78
N ARG A 70 -7.73 7.39 7.86
CA ARG A 70 -8.26 7.65 9.20
C ARG A 70 -9.11 8.91 9.24
N LEU A 71 -8.68 9.99 8.58
CA LEU A 71 -9.45 11.23 8.44
C LEU A 71 -10.79 10.98 7.74
N LEU A 72 -10.77 10.33 6.59
CA LEU A 72 -11.97 10.05 5.80
C LEU A 72 -12.93 9.10 6.53
N ARG A 73 -12.43 8.11 7.27
CA ARG A 73 -13.27 7.23 8.10
C ARG A 73 -13.95 7.97 9.24
N THR A 74 -13.24 8.91 9.88
CA THR A 74 -13.80 9.72 10.96
C THR A 74 -14.86 10.70 10.45
N HIS A 75 -14.65 11.28 9.26
CA HIS A 75 -15.48 12.34 8.67
C HIS A 75 -16.13 11.89 7.35
N TRP A 76 -16.56 10.64 7.27
CA TRP A 76 -17.09 10.06 6.05
C TRP A 76 -18.27 10.83 5.46
N GLN A 77 -19.16 11.38 6.31
CA GLN A 77 -20.31 12.19 5.88
C GLN A 77 -19.86 13.50 5.22
N ASP A 78 -18.96 14.24 5.88
CA ASP A 78 -18.42 15.48 5.32
C ASP A 78 -17.60 15.23 4.04
N ALA A 79 -16.94 14.09 3.97
CA ALA A 79 -16.22 13.62 2.78
C ALA A 79 -17.14 13.10 1.67
N ARG A 80 -18.45 13.02 1.89
CA ARG A 80 -19.45 12.47 0.97
C ARG A 80 -19.13 11.04 0.54
N LEU A 81 -18.71 10.21 1.52
CA LEU A 81 -18.42 8.80 1.33
C LEU A 81 -19.43 7.94 2.10
N PRO A 82 -19.73 6.72 1.68
CA PRO A 82 -20.43 5.77 2.53
C PRO A 82 -19.59 5.46 3.78
N GLN A 83 -20.23 5.13 4.90
CA GLN A 83 -19.53 4.78 6.14
C GLN A 83 -18.52 3.64 5.94
N HIS A 84 -18.86 2.65 5.11
CA HIS A 84 -18.03 1.49 4.80
C HIS A 84 -17.47 1.55 3.38
N PHE A 85 -16.98 2.73 2.95
CA PHE A 85 -16.35 2.85 1.63
C PHE A 85 -15.17 1.88 1.49
N GLN A 86 -14.93 1.42 0.27
CA GLN A 86 -13.90 0.43 0.00
C GLN A 86 -12.70 1.04 -0.71
N ILE A 87 -11.51 0.63 -0.28
CA ILE A 87 -10.28 1.01 -0.98
C ILE A 87 -9.98 -0.06 -2.02
N ILE A 88 -9.82 0.35 -3.27
CA ILE A 88 -9.44 -0.53 -4.38
C ILE A 88 -7.95 -0.43 -4.67
N ASP A 89 -7.34 -1.58 -5.01
CA ASP A 89 -5.95 -1.62 -5.42
C ASP A 89 -5.78 -1.28 -6.92
N SER A 90 -4.52 -1.20 -7.38
CA SER A 90 -4.19 -0.87 -8.77
C SER A 90 -4.75 -1.88 -9.78
N ASP A 91 -4.85 -3.17 -9.42
CA ASP A 91 -5.42 -4.20 -10.31
C ASP A 91 -6.94 -4.10 -10.37
N ASP A 92 -7.60 -3.79 -9.25
CA ASP A 92 -9.04 -3.53 -9.20
C ASP A 92 -9.38 -2.28 -10.00
N GLN A 93 -8.57 -1.22 -9.84
CA GLN A 93 -8.67 -0.01 -10.65
C GLN A 93 -8.54 -0.30 -12.14
N LEU A 94 -7.53 -1.09 -12.55
CA LEU A 94 -7.35 -1.48 -13.94
C LEU A 94 -8.53 -2.29 -14.48
N ARG A 95 -9.09 -3.19 -13.66
CA ARG A 95 -10.30 -3.95 -14.04
C ARG A 95 -11.50 -3.02 -14.25
N LEU A 96 -11.67 -2.05 -13.37
CA LEU A 96 -12.74 -1.06 -13.50
C LEU A 96 -12.58 -0.23 -14.79
N VAL A 97 -11.36 0.23 -15.10
CA VAL A 97 -11.05 0.95 -16.34
C VAL A 97 -11.35 0.10 -17.57
N LYS A 98 -10.91 -1.17 -17.60
CA LYS A 98 -11.20 -2.11 -18.71
C LYS A 98 -12.71 -2.29 -18.91
N ARG A 99 -13.45 -2.40 -17.81
CA ARG A 99 -14.91 -2.49 -17.86
C ARG A 99 -15.53 -1.23 -18.47
N LEU A 100 -15.11 -0.06 -18.02
CA LEU A 100 -15.61 1.21 -18.55
C LEU A 100 -15.37 1.35 -20.06
N LEU A 101 -14.17 1.04 -20.55
CA LEU A 101 -13.87 1.06 -21.97
C LEU A 101 -14.83 0.16 -22.76
N LYS A 102 -15.07 -1.07 -22.28
CA LYS A 102 -16.01 -2.00 -22.89
C LYS A 102 -17.45 -1.49 -22.85
N ASP A 103 -17.92 -1.00 -21.70
CA ASP A 103 -19.30 -0.56 -21.47
C ASP A 103 -19.68 0.65 -22.34
N TYR A 104 -18.69 1.50 -22.64
CA TYR A 104 -18.88 2.68 -23.49
C TYR A 104 -18.41 2.48 -24.93
N SER A 105 -18.06 1.24 -25.32
CA SER A 105 -17.59 0.88 -26.67
C SER A 105 -16.43 1.75 -27.13
N ILE A 106 -15.49 2.08 -26.22
CA ILE A 106 -14.30 2.84 -26.51
C ILE A 106 -13.19 1.87 -26.92
N ASP A 107 -12.49 2.20 -27.99
CA ASP A 107 -11.40 1.42 -28.54
C ASP A 107 -10.21 1.35 -27.58
N ASP A 108 -9.91 0.15 -27.08
CA ASP A 108 -8.84 -0.10 -26.11
C ASP A 108 -7.45 -0.20 -26.74
N GLU A 109 -7.33 -0.29 -28.08
CA GLU A 109 -6.07 -0.10 -28.80
C GLU A 109 -5.68 1.38 -28.82
N ARG A 110 -6.67 2.27 -29.06
CA ARG A 110 -6.47 3.72 -29.06
C ARG A 110 -6.32 4.31 -27.66
N TYR A 111 -7.04 3.74 -26.68
CA TYR A 111 -7.01 4.14 -25.25
C TYR A 111 -6.64 2.96 -24.37
N PRO A 112 -5.37 2.55 -24.35
CA PRO A 112 -4.93 1.38 -23.59
C PRO A 112 -5.30 1.51 -22.10
N PRO A 113 -5.94 0.51 -21.50
CA PRO A 113 -6.45 0.58 -20.13
C PRO A 113 -5.43 1.03 -19.08
N ARG A 114 -4.17 0.61 -19.24
CA ARG A 114 -3.08 1.03 -18.36
C ARG A 114 -2.73 2.51 -18.52
N GLN A 115 -2.81 3.05 -19.73
CA GLN A 115 -2.57 4.48 -19.95
C GLN A 115 -3.70 5.32 -19.35
N VAL A 116 -4.95 4.89 -19.49
CA VAL A 116 -6.09 5.54 -18.84
C VAL A 116 -5.94 5.51 -17.32
N GLN A 117 -5.58 4.36 -16.76
CA GLN A 117 -5.30 4.23 -15.32
C GLN A 117 -4.17 5.17 -14.86
N HIS A 118 -3.07 5.21 -15.60
CA HIS A 118 -1.94 6.11 -15.31
C HIS A 118 -2.35 7.58 -15.37
N PHE A 119 -3.13 7.96 -16.38
CA PHE A 119 -3.64 9.31 -16.51
C PHE A 119 -4.51 9.72 -15.32
N ILE A 120 -5.47 8.88 -14.93
CA ILE A 120 -6.34 9.12 -13.78
C ILE A 120 -5.52 9.28 -12.49
N SER A 121 -4.57 8.36 -12.27
CA SER A 121 -3.72 8.41 -11.07
C SER A 121 -2.84 9.65 -11.06
N GLY A 122 -2.22 10.00 -12.19
CA GLY A 122 -1.40 11.20 -12.32
C GLY A 122 -2.18 12.50 -12.07
N CYS A 123 -3.40 12.62 -12.64
CA CYS A 123 -4.27 13.75 -12.36
C CYS A 123 -4.59 13.89 -10.86
N LYS A 124 -4.91 12.78 -10.19
CA LYS A 124 -5.18 12.80 -8.75
C LYS A 124 -3.95 13.15 -7.92
N GLU A 125 -2.77 12.67 -8.29
CA GLU A 125 -1.50 12.99 -7.62
C GLU A 125 -1.09 14.45 -7.76
N GLU A 126 -1.49 15.10 -8.87
CA GLU A 126 -1.34 16.56 -9.07
C GLU A 126 -2.51 17.35 -8.43
N GLY A 127 -3.47 16.69 -7.81
CA GLY A 127 -4.61 17.35 -7.14
C GLY A 127 -5.73 17.77 -8.07
N LEU A 128 -5.80 17.21 -9.29
CA LEU A 128 -6.74 17.63 -10.34
C LEU A 128 -7.95 16.70 -10.41
N ARG A 129 -9.14 17.32 -10.42
CA ARG A 129 -10.40 16.67 -10.81
C ARG A 129 -10.62 16.73 -12.32
N PRO A 130 -11.49 15.90 -12.93
CA PRO A 130 -11.70 15.90 -14.38
C PRO A 130 -11.94 17.30 -14.98
N HIS A 131 -12.79 18.09 -14.33
CA HIS A 131 -13.13 19.45 -14.79
C HIS A 131 -12.00 20.48 -14.68
N GLN A 132 -10.89 20.15 -14.02
CA GLN A 132 -9.71 21.00 -13.83
C GLN A 132 -8.59 20.68 -14.83
N VAL A 133 -8.72 19.56 -15.54
CA VAL A 133 -7.71 19.15 -16.53
C VAL A 133 -7.88 19.97 -17.80
N ASN A 134 -6.80 20.65 -18.20
CA ASN A 134 -6.81 21.40 -19.45
C ASN A 134 -6.71 20.45 -20.65
N VAL A 135 -7.59 20.64 -21.63
CA VAL A 135 -7.68 19.80 -22.83
C VAL A 135 -7.13 20.50 -24.09
N ASP A 136 -6.95 21.83 -24.06
CA ASP A 136 -6.42 22.69 -25.14
C ASP A 136 -6.89 22.33 -26.59
N GLY A 137 -8.12 21.78 -26.69
CA GLY A 137 -8.69 21.32 -27.96
C GLY A 137 -8.18 19.97 -28.47
N ASP A 138 -7.36 19.25 -27.72
CA ASP A 138 -6.92 17.89 -28.04
C ASP A 138 -8.06 16.88 -27.80
N ALA A 139 -8.56 16.31 -28.90
CA ALA A 139 -9.65 15.33 -28.86
C ALA A 139 -9.25 14.04 -28.11
N TYR A 140 -7.97 13.62 -28.16
CA TYR A 140 -7.50 12.47 -27.40
C TYR A 140 -7.54 12.76 -25.90
N MET A 141 -7.01 13.91 -25.50
CA MET A 141 -7.03 14.35 -24.10
C MET A 141 -8.47 14.57 -23.60
N GLY A 142 -9.35 15.11 -24.44
CA GLY A 142 -10.77 15.25 -24.13
C GLY A 142 -11.44 13.92 -23.79
N GLN A 143 -11.14 12.85 -24.56
CA GLN A 143 -11.65 11.53 -24.28
C GLN A 143 -11.06 10.92 -23.00
N MET A 144 -9.78 11.18 -22.71
CA MET A 144 -9.13 10.74 -21.46
C MET A 144 -9.78 11.40 -20.24
N VAL A 145 -10.11 12.70 -20.32
CA VAL A 145 -10.83 13.42 -19.26
C VAL A 145 -12.25 12.88 -19.08
N GLU A 146 -12.97 12.60 -20.16
CA GLU A 146 -14.28 11.99 -20.10
C GLU A 146 -14.24 10.60 -19.44
N LEU A 147 -13.22 9.78 -19.74
CA LEU A 147 -13.00 8.49 -19.10
C LEU A 147 -12.70 8.65 -17.61
N TYR A 148 -11.93 9.67 -17.22
CA TYR A 148 -11.69 9.98 -15.81
C TYR A 148 -12.98 10.37 -15.09
N GLU A 149 -13.83 11.19 -15.71
CA GLU A 149 -15.12 11.59 -15.13
C GLU A 149 -16.03 10.37 -14.92
N ARG A 150 -16.16 9.52 -15.93
CA ARG A 150 -16.96 8.27 -15.86
C ARG A 150 -16.41 7.31 -14.81
N TYR A 151 -15.09 7.20 -14.70
CA TYR A 151 -14.43 6.41 -13.67
C TYR A 151 -14.77 6.94 -12.28
N GLN A 152 -14.66 8.25 -12.08
CA GLN A 152 -14.95 8.90 -10.80
C GLN A 152 -16.41 8.70 -10.38
N LEU A 153 -17.36 8.89 -11.29
CA LEU A 153 -18.80 8.65 -11.05
C LEU A 153 -19.08 7.18 -10.70
N THR A 154 -18.39 6.24 -11.34
CA THR A 154 -18.55 4.81 -11.04
C THR A 154 -18.02 4.48 -9.66
N CYS A 155 -16.87 5.03 -9.28
CA CYS A 155 -16.30 4.87 -7.94
C CYS A 155 -17.23 5.46 -6.88
N GLU A 156 -17.78 6.65 -7.09
CA GLU A 156 -18.70 7.30 -6.15
C GLU A 156 -20.00 6.50 -5.94
N ARG A 157 -20.61 5.99 -7.01
CA ARG A 157 -21.79 5.13 -6.92
C ARG A 157 -21.53 3.82 -6.19
N GLY A 158 -20.35 3.24 -6.38
CA GLY A 158 -19.94 1.98 -5.73
C GLY A 158 -19.31 2.14 -4.36
N GLY A 159 -19.17 3.38 -3.85
CA GLY A 159 -18.43 3.62 -2.60
C GLY A 159 -16.98 3.20 -2.66
N LEU A 160 -16.35 3.25 -3.84
CA LEU A 160 -14.99 2.83 -4.10
C LEU A 160 -14.03 4.03 -4.00
N VAL A 161 -12.87 3.81 -3.41
CA VAL A 161 -11.84 4.84 -3.21
C VAL A 161 -10.49 4.23 -3.62
N ASP A 162 -9.85 4.76 -4.65
CA ASP A 162 -8.48 4.40 -5.01
C ASP A 162 -7.44 5.14 -4.16
N PHE A 163 -6.17 4.75 -4.27
CA PHE A 163 -5.12 5.36 -3.45
C PHE A 163 -4.96 6.87 -3.68
N GLY A 164 -5.05 7.33 -4.94
CA GLY A 164 -5.01 8.76 -5.24
C GLY A 164 -6.19 9.52 -4.63
N GLU A 165 -7.37 8.90 -4.67
CA GLU A 165 -8.59 9.46 -4.09
C GLU A 165 -8.51 9.63 -2.57
N LEU A 166 -7.85 8.73 -1.84
CA LEU A 166 -7.68 8.88 -0.39
C LEU A 166 -7.05 10.23 -0.02
N LEU A 167 -5.96 10.58 -0.69
CA LEU A 167 -5.26 11.84 -0.43
C LEU A 167 -6.01 13.04 -0.97
N LEU A 168 -6.47 12.97 -2.23
CA LEU A 168 -7.16 14.07 -2.88
C LEU A 168 -8.45 14.43 -2.13
N ARG A 169 -9.28 13.44 -1.79
CA ARG A 169 -10.51 13.68 -1.04
C ARG A 169 -10.27 14.16 0.38
N SER A 170 -9.20 13.70 1.03
CA SER A 170 -8.83 14.21 2.36
C SER A 170 -8.34 15.66 2.31
N LEU A 171 -7.63 16.05 1.25
CA LEU A 171 -7.26 17.46 1.00
C LEU A 171 -8.51 18.33 0.80
N GLU A 172 -9.42 17.89 -0.08
CA GLU A 172 -10.68 18.59 -0.36
C GLU A 172 -11.55 18.71 0.89
N LEU A 173 -11.70 17.62 1.65
CA LEU A 173 -12.43 17.62 2.92
C LEU A 173 -11.95 18.73 3.87
N LEU A 174 -10.65 18.88 4.01
CA LEU A 174 -10.06 19.91 4.87
C LEU A 174 -10.17 21.30 4.25
N ARG A 175 -9.91 21.45 2.95
CA ARG A 175 -9.96 22.71 2.22
C ARG A 175 -11.38 23.32 2.21
N ASP A 176 -12.37 22.46 1.96
CA ASP A 176 -13.75 22.86 1.73
C ASP A 176 -14.57 22.92 3.04
N ASN A 177 -13.98 22.51 4.17
CA ASN A 177 -14.58 22.59 5.51
C ASN A 177 -13.67 23.36 6.49
N PRO A 178 -13.76 24.69 6.55
CA PRO A 178 -12.91 25.52 7.42
C PRO A 178 -12.98 25.17 8.90
N ALA A 179 -14.15 24.76 9.39
CA ALA A 179 -14.31 24.38 10.81
C ALA A 179 -13.50 23.12 11.13
N LEU A 180 -13.53 22.13 10.23
CA LEU A 180 -12.76 20.91 10.37
C LEU A 180 -11.25 21.18 10.22
N LEU A 181 -10.87 22.01 9.27
CA LEU A 181 -9.48 22.41 9.08
C LEU A 181 -8.94 23.08 10.36
N ASN A 182 -9.64 24.06 10.90
CA ASN A 182 -9.26 24.75 12.15
C ASN A 182 -9.13 23.78 13.30
N HIS A 183 -10.07 22.83 13.44
CA HIS A 183 -9.99 21.79 14.47
C HIS A 183 -8.68 20.99 14.40
N TYR A 184 -8.24 20.57 13.19
CA TYR A 184 -7.00 19.82 13.05
C TYR A 184 -5.75 20.69 13.15
N GLN A 185 -5.78 21.94 12.72
CA GLN A 185 -4.70 22.91 12.91
C GLN A 185 -4.48 23.26 14.38
N GLU A 186 -5.55 23.37 15.16
CA GLU A 186 -5.48 23.58 16.61
C GLU A 186 -5.05 22.30 17.36
N ARG A 187 -5.49 21.15 16.86
CA ARG A 187 -5.13 19.85 17.44
C ARG A 187 -3.64 19.55 17.32
N PHE A 188 -3.06 19.75 16.14
CA PHE A 188 -1.67 19.41 15.89
C PHE A 188 -0.73 20.55 16.28
N GLY A 189 -0.06 20.39 17.42
CA GLY A 189 0.96 21.32 17.88
C GLY A 189 2.32 21.16 17.19
N HIS A 190 2.56 20.01 16.53
CA HIS A 190 3.77 19.77 15.73
C HIS A 190 3.55 18.68 14.69
N VAL A 191 4.06 18.91 13.48
CA VAL A 191 4.04 17.95 12.37
C VAL A 191 5.46 17.52 12.04
N LEU A 192 5.69 16.20 11.93
CA LEU A 192 7.00 15.64 11.56
C LEU A 192 6.84 14.81 10.29
N VAL A 193 7.77 14.97 9.36
CA VAL A 193 7.73 14.27 8.07
C VAL A 193 9.08 13.60 7.83
N ASP A 194 9.06 12.29 7.62
CA ASP A 194 10.22 11.50 7.22
C ASP A 194 10.23 11.29 5.70
N GLU A 195 11.40 11.11 5.11
CA GLU A 195 11.63 10.92 3.68
C GLU A 195 10.95 12.00 2.82
N PHE A 196 11.14 13.26 3.20
CA PHE A 196 10.45 14.40 2.61
C PHE A 196 10.71 14.56 1.10
N GLN A 197 11.88 14.10 0.59
CA GLN A 197 12.23 14.08 -0.84
C GLN A 197 11.28 13.22 -1.69
N ASP A 198 10.58 12.28 -1.08
CA ASP A 198 9.67 11.37 -1.77
C ASP A 198 8.23 11.88 -1.83
N THR A 199 7.98 13.10 -1.33
CA THR A 199 6.65 13.71 -1.37
C THR A 199 6.28 14.19 -2.77
N ASN A 200 5.02 13.93 -3.19
CA ASN A 200 4.45 14.47 -4.42
C ASN A 200 3.75 15.83 -4.16
N THR A 201 3.25 16.44 -5.23
CA THR A 201 2.55 17.74 -5.18
C THR A 201 1.36 17.72 -4.20
N LEU A 202 0.53 16.68 -4.27
CA LEU A 202 -0.66 16.55 -3.44
C LEU A 202 -0.31 16.37 -1.96
N GLN A 203 0.68 15.53 -1.64
CA GLN A 203 1.14 15.29 -0.28
C GLN A 203 1.72 16.56 0.36
N TYR A 204 2.51 17.31 -0.41
CA TYR A 204 3.04 18.58 0.05
C TYR A 204 1.93 19.62 0.30
N ALA A 205 0.97 19.73 -0.61
CA ALA A 205 -0.20 20.61 -0.45
C ALA A 205 -1.03 20.22 0.79
N TRP A 206 -1.20 18.93 1.04
CA TRP A 206 -1.92 18.40 2.21
C TRP A 206 -1.20 18.75 3.52
N LEU A 207 0.12 18.60 3.59
CA LEU A 207 0.92 19.02 4.75
C LEU A 207 0.80 20.53 5.00
N LYS A 208 0.95 21.32 3.95
CA LYS A 208 0.85 22.78 4.01
C LYS A 208 -0.52 23.24 4.50
N LEU A 209 -1.58 22.60 4.06
CA LEU A 209 -2.93 22.89 4.51
C LEU A 209 -3.11 22.59 6.00
N LEU A 210 -2.64 21.43 6.46
CA LEU A 210 -2.74 21.02 7.88
C LEU A 210 -1.90 21.87 8.82
N THR A 211 -0.70 22.26 8.40
CA THR A 211 0.18 23.09 9.25
C THR A 211 -0.27 24.54 9.27
N GLY A 212 -0.86 25.03 8.18
CA GLY A 212 -1.12 26.45 8.01
C GLY A 212 0.14 27.27 8.23
N MET A 213 -0.01 28.46 8.84
CA MET A 213 1.12 29.34 9.18
C MET A 213 1.54 29.24 10.65
N LYS A 214 0.89 28.41 11.46
CA LYS A 214 1.05 28.40 12.92
C LYS A 214 1.71 27.13 13.47
N THR A 215 1.43 25.98 12.86
CA THR A 215 1.93 24.71 13.37
C THR A 215 3.36 24.46 12.90
N PRO A 216 4.34 24.31 13.82
CA PRO A 216 5.70 24.00 13.45
C PRO A 216 5.80 22.66 12.71
N MET A 217 6.64 22.61 11.68
CA MET A 217 6.91 21.38 10.93
C MET A 217 8.40 21.03 10.95
N THR A 218 8.71 19.76 11.20
CA THR A 218 10.05 19.21 11.07
C THR A 218 10.08 18.25 9.88
N ALA A 219 10.67 18.66 8.78
CA ALA A 219 10.89 17.83 7.61
C ALA A 219 12.30 17.24 7.64
N VAL A 220 12.41 15.93 7.39
CA VAL A 220 13.68 15.21 7.27
C VAL A 220 13.72 14.52 5.92
N GLY A 221 14.78 14.72 5.18
CA GLY A 221 14.93 14.16 3.84
C GLY A 221 16.39 14.09 3.39
N ASP A 222 16.55 13.44 2.25
CA ASP A 222 17.82 13.25 1.57
C ASP A 222 17.61 13.35 0.05
N ASP A 223 17.98 14.47 -0.55
CA ASP A 223 17.88 14.69 -1.98
C ASP A 223 18.61 13.63 -2.82
N ASP A 224 19.74 13.10 -2.30
CA ASP A 224 20.50 12.03 -2.94
C ASP A 224 19.78 10.66 -2.91
N GLN A 225 18.74 10.51 -2.10
CA GLN A 225 17.91 9.31 -2.02
C GLN A 225 16.55 9.45 -2.74
N SER A 226 16.33 10.53 -3.51
CA SER A 226 15.10 10.74 -4.27
C SER A 226 15.03 9.80 -5.47
N ILE A 227 14.47 8.60 -5.28
CA ILE A 227 14.35 7.56 -6.31
C ILE A 227 12.90 7.28 -6.74
N TYR A 228 11.93 8.06 -6.25
CA TYR A 228 10.50 7.88 -6.54
C TYR A 228 9.91 8.94 -7.50
N GLY A 229 10.75 9.63 -8.29
CA GLY A 229 10.27 10.57 -9.32
C GLY A 229 9.28 9.94 -10.29
N TRP A 230 9.46 8.67 -10.64
CA TRP A 230 8.52 7.91 -11.48
C TRP A 230 7.16 7.62 -10.80
N ARG A 231 7.02 7.87 -9.48
CA ARG A 231 5.78 7.86 -8.70
C ARG A 231 5.27 9.26 -8.40
N GLY A 232 5.73 10.28 -9.13
CA GLY A 232 5.31 11.65 -8.93
C GLY A 232 6.01 12.38 -7.78
N ALA A 233 7.03 11.79 -7.13
CA ALA A 233 7.81 12.49 -6.12
C ALA A 233 8.51 13.71 -6.74
N LYS A 234 8.52 14.82 -5.99
CA LYS A 234 9.10 16.10 -6.40
C LYS A 234 10.19 16.52 -5.42
N VAL A 235 11.45 16.28 -5.77
CA VAL A 235 12.58 16.67 -4.93
C VAL A 235 12.63 18.19 -4.68
N GLU A 236 12.09 18.96 -5.62
CA GLU A 236 11.94 20.42 -5.56
C GLU A 236 11.08 20.87 -4.36
N ASN A 237 10.27 19.98 -3.78
CA ASN A 237 9.51 20.28 -2.58
C ASN A 237 10.43 20.67 -1.40
N ILE A 238 11.68 20.22 -1.38
CA ILE A 238 12.67 20.61 -0.36
C ILE A 238 12.99 22.10 -0.49
N SER A 239 13.30 22.56 -1.70
CA SER A 239 13.58 23.97 -1.96
C SER A 239 12.35 24.85 -1.78
N ARG A 240 11.17 24.37 -2.21
CA ARG A 240 9.90 25.07 -1.99
C ARG A 240 9.58 25.21 -0.50
N PHE A 241 9.89 24.20 0.31
CA PHE A 241 9.70 24.26 1.76
C PHE A 241 10.48 25.40 2.39
N GLU A 242 11.76 25.59 2.01
CA GLU A 242 12.57 26.70 2.52
C GLU A 242 12.04 28.07 2.10
N GLN A 243 11.52 28.19 0.88
CA GLN A 243 10.94 29.43 0.35
C GLN A 243 9.57 29.78 0.99
N GLU A 244 8.72 28.78 1.16
CA GLU A 244 7.35 28.96 1.66
C GLU A 244 7.29 29.06 3.19
N PHE A 245 8.31 28.55 3.90
CA PHE A 245 8.47 28.69 5.36
C PHE A 245 9.74 29.48 5.68
N PRO A 246 9.72 30.82 5.60
CA PRO A 246 10.92 31.67 5.67
C PRO A 246 11.66 31.62 7.03
N GLN A 247 11.05 31.07 8.07
CA GLN A 247 11.69 30.84 9.37
C GLN A 247 12.35 29.44 9.47
N THR A 248 12.48 28.74 8.36
CA THR A 248 13.09 27.40 8.33
C THR A 248 14.54 27.46 8.73
N HIS A 249 14.92 26.62 9.69
CA HIS A 249 16.32 26.39 10.05
C HIS A 249 16.78 25.05 9.47
N THR A 250 17.75 25.10 8.56
CA THR A 250 18.28 23.91 7.89
C THR A 250 19.50 23.37 8.60
N VAL A 251 19.40 22.12 9.04
CA VAL A 251 20.51 21.35 9.66
C VAL A 251 20.93 20.24 8.71
N ARG A 252 22.26 20.07 8.50
CA ARG A 252 22.84 18.98 7.71
C ARG A 252 23.44 17.93 8.62
N LEU A 253 23.09 16.65 8.38
CA LEU A 253 23.69 15.49 9.03
C LEU A 253 24.51 14.72 8.01
N GLU A 254 25.83 14.82 8.10
CA GLU A 254 26.78 14.24 7.14
C GLU A 254 27.56 13.06 7.71
N GLN A 255 27.68 12.96 9.04
CA GLN A 255 28.32 11.80 9.67
C GLN A 255 27.47 10.55 9.51
N ASN A 256 28.06 9.52 8.93
CA ASN A 256 27.44 8.21 8.74
C ASN A 256 27.90 7.25 9.83
N TYR A 257 26.94 6.55 10.44
CA TYR A 257 27.16 5.56 11.51
C TYR A 257 26.87 4.12 11.05
N ARG A 258 26.63 3.91 9.76
CA ARG A 258 26.22 2.62 9.19
C ARG A 258 27.33 1.92 8.44
N SER A 259 28.07 2.66 7.63
CA SER A 259 28.97 2.12 6.61
C SER A 259 30.44 2.44 6.91
N THR A 260 31.33 1.61 6.40
CA THR A 260 32.77 1.85 6.40
C THR A 260 33.18 2.95 5.41
N SER A 261 34.36 3.52 5.51
CA SER A 261 34.83 4.59 4.62
C SER A 261 34.94 4.14 3.17
N ALA A 262 35.35 2.90 2.89
CA ALA A 262 35.41 2.35 1.53
C ALA A 262 34.03 2.39 0.82
N ILE A 263 32.94 2.07 1.53
CA ILE A 263 31.59 2.16 0.99
C ILE A 263 31.18 3.62 0.75
N LEU A 264 31.50 4.51 1.70
CA LEU A 264 31.15 5.93 1.59
C LEU A 264 31.90 6.65 0.47
N GLU A 265 33.16 6.33 0.25
CA GLU A 265 33.97 6.87 -0.85
C GLU A 265 33.37 6.49 -2.20
N ALA A 266 33.01 5.22 -2.37
CA ALA A 266 32.34 4.76 -3.58
C ALA A 266 30.98 5.44 -3.79
N ALA A 267 30.18 5.56 -2.72
CA ALA A 267 28.88 6.23 -2.77
C ALA A 267 28.99 7.73 -3.08
N ASN A 268 29.92 8.44 -2.43
CA ASN A 268 30.17 9.86 -2.68
C ASN A 268 30.67 10.10 -4.11
N THR A 269 31.58 9.23 -4.61
CA THR A 269 32.08 9.31 -5.98
C THR A 269 30.95 9.10 -6.99
N LEU A 270 30.10 8.08 -6.78
CA LEU A 270 28.98 7.81 -7.67
C LEU A 270 28.00 8.99 -7.69
N ILE A 271 27.56 9.49 -6.53
CA ILE A 271 26.56 10.53 -6.45
C ILE A 271 27.08 11.90 -6.91
N SER A 272 28.41 12.13 -6.92
CA SER A 272 29.01 13.38 -7.39
C SER A 272 28.75 13.68 -8.88
N HIS A 273 28.33 12.65 -9.65
CA HIS A 273 27.93 12.81 -11.06
C HIS A 273 26.56 13.49 -11.22
N ASN A 274 25.77 13.58 -10.16
CA ASN A 274 24.51 14.32 -10.20
C ASN A 274 24.78 15.81 -9.97
N SER A 275 24.41 16.66 -10.92
CA SER A 275 24.69 18.10 -10.90
C SER A 275 23.72 18.94 -10.04
N GLU A 276 22.52 18.44 -9.76
CA GLU A 276 21.44 19.19 -9.10
C GLU A 276 21.31 18.89 -7.59
N ARG A 277 22.43 18.52 -6.95
CA ARG A 277 22.45 18.18 -5.53
C ARG A 277 22.46 19.40 -4.63
N MET A 278 21.84 19.29 -3.46
CA MET A 278 21.95 20.31 -2.40
C MET A 278 23.30 20.30 -1.67
N GLY A 279 24.22 19.43 -2.06
CA GLY A 279 25.62 19.35 -1.64
C GLY A 279 25.79 18.88 -0.19
N LYS A 280 26.15 17.61 -0.03
CA LYS A 280 26.65 17.00 1.20
C LYS A 280 27.64 15.90 0.87
N ASN A 281 28.59 15.65 1.77
CA ASN A 281 29.54 14.56 1.69
C ASN A 281 29.42 13.70 2.95
N LEU A 282 29.15 12.41 2.75
CA LEU A 282 29.08 11.48 3.86
C LEU A 282 30.50 11.11 4.32
N TRP A 283 30.73 11.17 5.60
CA TRP A 283 31.98 10.77 6.23
C TRP A 283 31.73 9.92 7.47
N THR A 284 32.71 9.17 7.93
CA THR A 284 32.62 8.34 9.13
C THR A 284 33.91 8.39 9.92
N ASP A 285 33.79 8.31 11.24
CA ASP A 285 34.91 8.05 12.16
C ASP A 285 35.21 6.54 12.29
N GLY A 286 34.47 5.70 11.55
CA GLY A 286 34.55 4.26 11.59
C GLY A 286 35.78 3.70 10.88
N ILE A 287 35.84 2.39 10.83
CA ILE A 287 36.94 1.65 10.18
C ILE A 287 36.88 1.82 8.65
N GLU A 288 38.03 1.64 7.99
CA GLU A 288 38.15 1.67 6.54
C GLU A 288 37.28 0.60 5.87
N GLY A 289 37.26 -0.60 6.42
CA GLY A 289 36.48 -1.74 5.91
C GLY A 289 37.21 -2.48 4.79
N GLU A 290 36.55 -3.56 4.32
CA GLU A 290 37.05 -4.32 3.18
C GLU A 290 36.76 -3.57 1.85
N PRO A 291 37.64 -3.69 0.84
CA PRO A 291 37.40 -3.17 -0.50
C PRO A 291 36.12 -3.79 -1.11
N ILE A 292 35.46 -3.02 -1.97
CA ILE A 292 34.29 -3.52 -2.74
C ILE A 292 34.80 -4.50 -3.80
N SER A 293 34.30 -5.73 -3.77
CA SER A 293 34.61 -6.76 -4.78
C SER A 293 33.63 -6.69 -5.94
N ILE A 294 34.14 -6.81 -7.17
CA ILE A 294 33.35 -6.87 -8.39
C ILE A 294 33.58 -8.23 -9.03
N TYR A 295 32.50 -8.96 -9.31
CA TYR A 295 32.51 -10.23 -10.01
C TYR A 295 31.71 -10.14 -11.31
N ALA A 296 32.28 -10.61 -12.41
CA ALA A 296 31.62 -10.69 -13.71
C ALA A 296 31.40 -12.17 -14.07
N GLY A 297 30.18 -12.63 -13.97
CA GLY A 297 29.79 -13.99 -14.40
C GLY A 297 29.62 -14.08 -15.92
N PHE A 298 29.87 -15.25 -16.51
CA PHE A 298 29.61 -15.51 -17.93
C PHE A 298 28.11 -15.54 -18.25
N ASN A 299 27.29 -15.86 -17.27
CA ASN A 299 25.82 -15.87 -17.36
C ASN A 299 25.21 -15.70 -15.97
N ASP A 300 23.90 -15.52 -15.94
CA ASP A 300 23.09 -15.31 -14.74
C ASP A 300 23.13 -16.50 -13.75
N LEU A 301 23.28 -17.73 -14.26
CA LEU A 301 23.41 -18.92 -13.41
C LEU A 301 24.75 -18.96 -12.68
N GLU A 302 25.82 -18.56 -13.33
CA GLU A 302 27.15 -18.46 -12.70
C GLU A 302 27.18 -17.36 -11.67
N GLU A 303 26.59 -16.20 -11.97
CA GLU A 303 26.40 -15.11 -11.01
C GLU A 303 25.66 -15.59 -9.75
N ALA A 304 24.53 -16.29 -9.93
CA ALA A 304 23.76 -16.81 -8.81
C ALA A 304 24.53 -17.84 -7.97
N ARG A 305 25.32 -18.71 -8.63
CA ARG A 305 26.16 -19.68 -7.92
C ARG A 305 27.27 -18.97 -7.11
N TYR A 306 27.98 -18.04 -7.73
CA TYR A 306 29.00 -17.27 -7.05
C TYR A 306 28.46 -16.57 -5.79
N ILE A 307 27.31 -15.91 -5.91
CA ILE A 307 26.66 -15.24 -4.77
C ILE A 307 26.35 -16.24 -3.65
N VAL A 308 25.74 -17.40 -3.99
CA VAL A 308 25.35 -18.39 -2.98
C VAL A 308 26.56 -19.06 -2.34
N ASP A 309 27.62 -19.35 -3.11
CA ASP A 309 28.86 -19.91 -2.60
C ASP A 309 29.56 -18.90 -1.67
N THR A 310 29.62 -17.62 -2.04
CA THR A 310 30.14 -16.55 -1.17
C THR A 310 29.35 -16.44 0.14
N ILE A 311 28.02 -16.55 0.10
CA ILE A 311 27.18 -16.55 1.31
C ILE A 311 27.56 -17.75 2.19
N LYS A 312 27.77 -18.92 1.62
CA LYS A 312 28.17 -20.11 2.36
C LYS A 312 29.52 -19.91 3.05
N GLU A 313 30.50 -19.39 2.34
CA GLU A 313 31.81 -19.03 2.90
C GLU A 313 31.68 -18.07 4.08
N LYS A 314 30.89 -17.00 3.94
CA LYS A 314 30.65 -16.04 5.02
C LYS A 314 29.95 -16.66 6.23
N VAL A 315 29.02 -17.59 6.00
CA VAL A 315 28.38 -18.32 7.11
C VAL A 315 29.37 -19.25 7.81
N ASP A 316 30.26 -19.92 7.09
CA ASP A 316 31.32 -20.75 7.63
C ASP A 316 32.35 -19.91 8.41
N GLU A 317 32.59 -18.65 8.03
CA GLU A 317 33.37 -17.65 8.77
C GLU A 317 32.66 -17.15 10.05
N GLY A 318 31.39 -17.48 10.27
CA GLY A 318 30.65 -17.15 11.49
C GLY A 318 29.62 -16.02 11.33
N PHE A 319 29.38 -15.52 10.13
CA PHE A 319 28.30 -14.55 9.87
C PHE A 319 26.92 -15.23 10.00
N ASN A 320 25.94 -14.51 10.54
CA ASN A 320 24.57 -15.03 10.50
C ASN A 320 23.92 -14.70 9.14
N ARG A 321 23.16 -15.63 8.61
CA ARG A 321 22.38 -15.41 7.37
C ARG A 321 21.47 -14.19 7.44
N ARG A 322 20.94 -13.85 8.61
CA ARG A 322 20.11 -12.65 8.81
C ARG A 322 20.86 -11.33 8.60
N ASP A 323 22.20 -11.37 8.63
CA ASP A 323 23.07 -10.20 8.47
C ASP A 323 23.56 -10.06 7.02
N ILE A 324 23.12 -10.97 6.12
CA ILE A 324 23.48 -10.98 4.70
C ILE A 324 22.23 -10.65 3.87
N ALA A 325 22.37 -9.73 2.91
CA ALA A 325 21.30 -9.35 1.99
C ALA A 325 21.78 -9.41 0.54
N ILE A 326 20.92 -9.93 -0.34
CA ILE A 326 21.10 -9.89 -1.79
C ILE A 326 20.17 -8.80 -2.33
N LEU A 327 20.74 -7.82 -3.03
CA LEU A 327 20.00 -6.75 -3.68
C LEU A 327 20.00 -6.97 -5.19
N TYR A 328 18.85 -6.79 -5.84
CA TYR A 328 18.70 -6.91 -7.29
C TYR A 328 17.80 -5.82 -7.85
N ARG A 329 17.96 -5.50 -9.14
CA ARG A 329 17.25 -4.38 -9.77
C ARG A 329 15.80 -4.72 -10.11
N SER A 330 15.51 -5.96 -10.49
CA SER A 330 14.16 -6.38 -10.90
C SER A 330 13.77 -7.72 -10.29
N ASN A 331 12.47 -7.90 -10.03
CA ASN A 331 11.93 -9.15 -9.47
C ASN A 331 12.22 -10.38 -10.34
N ALA A 332 12.39 -10.21 -11.65
CA ALA A 332 12.74 -11.31 -12.55
C ALA A 332 14.08 -11.96 -12.20
N GLN A 333 15.03 -11.18 -11.67
CA GLN A 333 16.35 -11.67 -11.25
C GLN A 333 16.29 -12.58 -10.01
N SER A 334 15.25 -12.42 -9.15
CA SER A 334 15.15 -13.18 -7.91
C SER A 334 15.00 -14.68 -8.14
N ARG A 335 14.31 -15.11 -9.21
CA ARG A 335 13.99 -16.51 -9.46
C ARG A 335 15.24 -17.42 -9.46
N LEU A 336 16.26 -17.03 -10.17
CA LEU A 336 17.47 -17.85 -10.31
C LEU A 336 18.28 -17.89 -9.00
N LEU A 337 18.31 -16.78 -8.27
CA LEU A 337 18.89 -16.70 -6.92
C LEU A 337 18.13 -17.62 -5.95
N GLU A 338 16.80 -17.58 -5.96
CA GLU A 338 15.94 -18.43 -5.14
C GLU A 338 16.14 -19.93 -5.46
N GLU A 339 16.12 -20.30 -6.75
CA GLU A 339 16.38 -21.69 -7.19
C GLU A 339 17.76 -22.18 -6.72
N THR A 340 18.77 -21.32 -6.77
CA THR A 340 20.14 -21.70 -6.35
C THR A 340 20.23 -21.82 -4.83
N LEU A 341 19.59 -20.93 -4.06
CA LEU A 341 19.50 -21.02 -2.61
C LEU A 341 18.77 -22.30 -2.17
N ILE A 342 17.66 -22.64 -2.82
CA ILE A 342 16.88 -23.85 -2.53
C ILE A 342 17.72 -25.12 -2.81
N ARG A 343 18.43 -25.17 -3.96
CA ARG A 343 19.29 -26.32 -4.29
C ARG A 343 20.38 -26.55 -3.26
N GLN A 344 20.88 -25.48 -2.65
CA GLN A 344 21.89 -25.55 -1.59
C GLN A 344 21.28 -25.71 -0.17
N GLY A 345 19.95 -25.87 -0.07
CA GLY A 345 19.26 -26.01 1.21
C GLY A 345 19.38 -24.76 2.09
N MET A 346 19.63 -23.61 1.51
CA MET A 346 19.86 -22.34 2.23
C MET A 346 18.54 -21.59 2.40
N PRO A 347 18.00 -21.45 3.63
CA PRO A 347 16.78 -20.69 3.86
C PRO A 347 17.00 -19.19 3.62
N TYR A 348 16.03 -18.57 2.96
CA TYR A 348 16.03 -17.15 2.62
C TYR A 348 14.67 -16.51 2.85
N ARG A 349 14.60 -15.18 2.76
CA ARG A 349 13.38 -14.39 2.83
C ARG A 349 13.41 -13.29 1.77
N ILE A 350 12.33 -13.16 1.01
CA ILE A 350 12.18 -12.07 0.04
C ILE A 350 11.53 -10.86 0.71
N TYR A 351 12.11 -9.69 0.48
CA TYR A 351 11.56 -8.41 0.87
C TYR A 351 11.30 -7.58 -0.40
N GLY A 352 10.08 -7.06 -0.57
CA GLY A 352 9.74 -6.17 -1.68
C GLY A 352 9.52 -6.83 -3.05
N GLY A 353 9.50 -8.17 -3.11
CA GLY A 353 8.98 -8.93 -4.25
C GLY A 353 7.46 -8.79 -4.35
N HIS A 354 6.78 -9.60 -5.19
CA HIS A 354 5.31 -9.66 -5.09
C HIS A 354 4.98 -9.81 -3.63
N ARG A 355 4.47 -8.71 -3.10
CA ARG A 355 4.13 -8.66 -1.69
C ARG A 355 3.21 -9.82 -1.45
N PHE A 356 3.39 -10.50 -0.36
CA PHE A 356 2.58 -11.66 -0.01
C PHE A 356 1.08 -11.43 -0.34
N TYR A 357 0.56 -10.26 -0.03
CA TYR A 357 -0.83 -9.86 -0.29
C TYR A 357 -1.15 -9.55 -1.76
N GLU A 358 -0.15 -9.47 -2.65
CA GLU A 358 -0.33 -9.28 -4.09
C GLU A 358 -0.42 -10.60 -4.87
N ARG A 359 -0.12 -11.72 -4.23
CA ARG A 359 -0.22 -13.04 -4.83
C ARG A 359 -1.66 -13.39 -5.15
N LEU A 360 -1.86 -14.06 -6.30
CA LEU A 360 -3.19 -14.35 -6.84
C LEU A 360 -4.10 -15.10 -5.83
N GLU A 361 -3.56 -16.15 -5.22
CA GLU A 361 -4.25 -16.98 -4.24
C GLU A 361 -4.65 -16.20 -2.99
N ILE A 362 -3.78 -15.29 -2.54
CA ILE A 362 -4.03 -14.42 -1.39
C ILE A 362 -5.10 -13.38 -1.73
N LYS A 363 -5.03 -12.74 -2.89
CA LYS A 363 -6.06 -11.81 -3.36
C LYS A 363 -7.42 -12.49 -3.46
N ASN A 364 -7.47 -13.74 -3.88
CA ASN A 364 -8.72 -14.50 -3.96
C ASN A 364 -9.28 -14.78 -2.55
N ALA A 365 -8.46 -15.23 -1.60
CA ALA A 365 -8.88 -15.44 -0.22
C ALA A 365 -9.40 -14.14 0.42
N LEU A 366 -8.65 -13.03 0.27
CA LEU A 366 -9.06 -11.72 0.77
C LEU A 366 -10.35 -11.21 0.12
N ALA A 367 -10.60 -11.53 -1.16
CA ALA A 367 -11.85 -11.15 -1.83
C ALA A 367 -13.06 -11.88 -1.25
N TYR A 368 -12.93 -13.17 -0.89
CA TYR A 368 -13.98 -13.88 -0.14
C TYR A 368 -14.26 -13.23 1.21
N LEU A 369 -13.22 -12.93 1.96
CA LEU A 369 -13.34 -12.29 3.26
C LEU A 369 -14.00 -10.89 3.18
N ARG A 370 -13.66 -10.11 2.15
CA ARG A 370 -14.29 -8.80 1.89
C ARG A 370 -15.76 -8.95 1.54
N LEU A 371 -16.10 -9.96 0.73
CA LEU A 371 -17.48 -10.20 0.35
C LEU A 371 -18.36 -10.65 1.53
N MET A 372 -17.77 -11.32 2.54
CA MET A 372 -18.43 -11.60 3.81
C MET A 372 -18.70 -10.32 4.61
N LEU A 373 -17.74 -9.39 4.66
CA LEU A 373 -17.88 -8.11 5.35
C LEU A 373 -18.85 -7.16 4.64
N ASN A 374 -18.83 -7.15 3.33
CA ASN A 374 -19.63 -6.25 2.52
C ASN A 374 -20.08 -6.94 1.22
N ARG A 375 -21.37 -7.23 1.13
CA ARG A 375 -21.99 -7.84 -0.05
C ARG A 375 -21.99 -6.94 -1.28
N ASP A 376 -21.87 -5.62 -1.08
CA ASP A 376 -21.85 -4.64 -2.16
C ASP A 376 -20.45 -4.45 -2.78
N ASP A 377 -19.44 -5.28 -2.38
CA ASP A 377 -18.13 -5.29 -3.02
C ASP A 377 -18.17 -6.03 -4.37
N ASP A 378 -18.61 -5.30 -5.39
CA ASP A 378 -18.70 -5.79 -6.77
C ASP A 378 -17.35 -6.31 -7.28
N ALA A 379 -16.25 -5.66 -6.93
CA ALA A 379 -14.91 -6.05 -7.36
C ALA A 379 -14.49 -7.40 -6.76
N SER A 380 -14.75 -7.61 -5.47
CA SER A 380 -14.51 -8.88 -4.79
C SER A 380 -15.43 -9.98 -5.31
N LEU A 381 -16.71 -9.68 -5.55
CA LEU A 381 -17.66 -10.63 -6.12
C LEU A 381 -17.20 -11.10 -7.52
N GLU A 382 -16.89 -10.19 -8.43
CA GLU A 382 -16.42 -10.54 -9.77
C GLU A 382 -15.13 -11.36 -9.76
N ARG A 383 -14.25 -11.12 -8.77
CA ARG A 383 -13.02 -11.86 -8.62
C ARG A 383 -13.25 -13.33 -8.27
N VAL A 384 -14.17 -13.62 -7.35
CA VAL A 384 -14.27 -14.95 -6.72
C VAL A 384 -15.49 -15.76 -7.14
N ILE A 385 -16.46 -15.20 -7.83
CA ILE A 385 -17.72 -15.87 -8.20
C ILE A 385 -17.48 -17.21 -8.92
N ASN A 386 -16.42 -17.34 -9.69
CA ASN A 386 -16.02 -18.56 -10.40
C ASN A 386 -14.59 -19.01 -10.10
N VAL A 387 -14.05 -18.69 -8.93
CA VAL A 387 -12.72 -19.12 -8.45
C VAL A 387 -12.86 -19.73 -7.05
N PRO A 388 -12.68 -21.02 -6.87
CA PRO A 388 -12.47 -22.08 -7.87
C PRO A 388 -13.62 -22.18 -8.88
N THR A 389 -13.38 -22.90 -10.02
CA THR A 389 -14.38 -23.03 -11.09
C THR A 389 -15.67 -23.67 -10.59
N ARG A 390 -16.81 -22.94 -10.72
CA ARG A 390 -18.15 -23.34 -10.27
C ARG A 390 -19.17 -23.50 -11.41
N GLY A 391 -18.68 -23.40 -12.65
CA GLY A 391 -19.57 -23.42 -13.82
C GLY A 391 -20.32 -22.11 -14.07
N ILE A 392 -19.91 -21.02 -13.43
CA ILE A 392 -20.43 -19.67 -13.66
C ILE A 392 -19.58 -19.03 -14.74
N GLY A 393 -20.06 -19.10 -15.98
CA GLY A 393 -19.34 -18.57 -17.14
C GLY A 393 -19.45 -17.04 -17.27
N THR A 394 -18.60 -16.46 -18.12
CA THR A 394 -18.56 -15.02 -18.40
C THR A 394 -19.94 -14.46 -18.80
N ARG A 395 -20.70 -15.21 -19.61
CA ARG A 395 -22.05 -14.80 -20.04
C ARG A 395 -23.02 -14.64 -18.86
N THR A 396 -22.94 -15.51 -17.85
CA THR A 396 -23.77 -15.42 -16.64
C THR A 396 -23.41 -14.17 -15.84
N VAL A 397 -22.13 -13.90 -15.67
CA VAL A 397 -21.64 -12.68 -14.99
C VAL A 397 -22.05 -11.42 -15.77
N GLU A 398 -22.01 -11.44 -17.10
CA GLU A 398 -22.44 -10.31 -17.94
C GLU A 398 -23.94 -10.01 -17.79
N ILE A 399 -24.78 -11.03 -17.66
CA ILE A 399 -26.23 -10.84 -17.43
C ILE A 399 -26.47 -10.13 -16.08
N VAL A 400 -25.81 -10.59 -15.01
CA VAL A 400 -25.93 -9.97 -13.68
C VAL A 400 -25.42 -8.53 -13.70
N ARG A 401 -24.28 -8.31 -14.38
CA ARG A 401 -23.67 -6.98 -14.52
C ARG A 401 -24.56 -6.00 -15.30
N LEU A 402 -25.15 -6.44 -16.40
CA LEU A 402 -26.07 -5.62 -17.18
C LEU A 402 -27.25 -5.18 -16.34
N ARG A 403 -27.84 -6.10 -15.59
CA ARG A 403 -28.94 -5.82 -14.67
C ARG A 403 -28.56 -4.83 -13.58
N ALA A 404 -27.42 -5.05 -12.91
CA ALA A 404 -26.92 -4.14 -11.89
C ALA A 404 -26.78 -2.71 -12.43
N ARG A 405 -26.25 -2.57 -13.65
CA ARG A 405 -26.11 -1.29 -14.33
C ARG A 405 -27.44 -0.64 -14.68
N GLU A 406 -28.38 -1.40 -15.24
CA GLU A 406 -29.69 -0.87 -15.64
C GLU A 406 -30.51 -0.39 -14.45
N GLN A 407 -30.43 -1.09 -13.32
CA GLN A 407 -31.18 -0.79 -12.11
C GLN A 407 -30.41 0.11 -11.13
N GLY A 408 -29.12 0.33 -11.32
CA GLY A 408 -28.27 1.12 -10.43
C GLY A 408 -28.07 0.47 -9.06
N ILE A 409 -28.06 -0.87 -8.99
CA ILE A 409 -27.92 -1.68 -7.77
C ILE A 409 -26.59 -2.45 -7.76
N PRO A 410 -26.09 -2.88 -6.57
CA PRO A 410 -24.92 -3.74 -6.46
C PRO A 410 -25.09 -5.08 -7.17
N LEU A 411 -23.98 -5.70 -7.61
CA LEU A 411 -24.00 -7.00 -8.29
C LEU A 411 -24.61 -8.11 -7.44
N TRP A 412 -24.42 -8.07 -6.12
CA TRP A 412 -25.01 -9.04 -5.20
C TRP A 412 -26.53 -9.02 -5.24
N GLN A 413 -27.13 -7.85 -5.20
CA GLN A 413 -28.57 -7.70 -5.31
C GLN A 413 -29.06 -8.11 -6.71
N ALA A 414 -28.38 -7.66 -7.77
CA ALA A 414 -28.71 -8.01 -9.14
C ALA A 414 -28.64 -9.52 -9.40
N LEU A 415 -27.74 -10.24 -8.71
CA LEU A 415 -27.60 -11.68 -8.76
C LEU A 415 -28.86 -12.38 -8.18
N HIS A 416 -29.31 -11.96 -7.00
CA HIS A 416 -30.53 -12.49 -6.38
C HIS A 416 -31.77 -12.18 -7.21
N ASP A 417 -31.89 -10.96 -7.71
CA ASP A 417 -33.01 -10.57 -8.55
C ASP A 417 -33.07 -11.35 -9.87
N ALA A 418 -31.89 -11.63 -10.49
CA ALA A 418 -31.81 -12.40 -11.73
C ALA A 418 -32.18 -13.88 -11.53
N ILE A 419 -32.00 -14.43 -10.33
CA ILE A 419 -32.48 -15.78 -9.97
C ILE A 419 -34.00 -15.74 -9.74
N ASN A 420 -34.51 -14.79 -8.95
CA ASN A 420 -35.88 -14.72 -8.49
C ASN A 420 -36.88 -14.47 -9.64
N ASP A 421 -36.53 -13.64 -10.62
CA ASP A 421 -37.37 -13.33 -11.76
C ASP A 421 -37.19 -14.30 -12.96
N GLY A 422 -36.26 -15.27 -12.80
CA GLY A 422 -36.02 -16.28 -13.82
C GLY A 422 -35.25 -15.78 -15.05
N THR A 423 -34.53 -14.66 -14.95
CA THR A 423 -33.55 -14.19 -15.97
C THR A 423 -32.39 -15.19 -16.10
N LEU A 424 -31.89 -15.68 -14.96
CA LEU A 424 -31.02 -16.84 -14.90
C LEU A 424 -31.86 -18.10 -14.72
N LYS A 425 -31.60 -19.14 -15.51
CA LYS A 425 -32.33 -20.41 -15.48
C LYS A 425 -31.43 -21.63 -15.44
N GLY A 426 -32.00 -22.73 -14.94
CA GLY A 426 -31.38 -24.05 -14.98
C GLY A 426 -30.00 -24.09 -14.30
N ARG A 427 -29.02 -24.63 -14.97
CA ARG A 427 -27.68 -24.86 -14.40
C ARG A 427 -26.96 -23.56 -13.96
N ALA A 428 -27.17 -22.48 -14.71
CA ALA A 428 -26.56 -21.19 -14.37
C ALA A 428 -27.18 -20.60 -13.08
N ALA A 429 -28.51 -20.63 -12.94
CA ALA A 429 -29.18 -20.17 -11.72
C ALA A 429 -28.75 -20.99 -10.50
N ASN A 430 -28.69 -22.32 -10.63
CA ASN A 430 -28.27 -23.20 -9.54
C ASN A 430 -26.83 -22.94 -9.11
N ALA A 431 -25.91 -22.74 -10.07
CA ALA A 431 -24.52 -22.47 -9.77
C ALA A 431 -24.34 -21.12 -9.02
N VAL A 432 -25.07 -20.09 -9.45
CA VAL A 432 -25.05 -18.77 -8.83
C VAL A 432 -25.70 -18.83 -7.44
N GLN A 433 -26.81 -19.54 -7.27
CA GLN A 433 -27.45 -19.74 -5.96
C GLN A 433 -26.55 -20.49 -5.00
N THR A 434 -25.86 -21.54 -5.47
CA THR A 434 -24.88 -22.30 -4.63
C THR A 434 -23.76 -21.39 -4.16
N PHE A 435 -23.27 -20.50 -5.04
CA PHE A 435 -22.26 -19.52 -4.65
C PHE A 435 -22.80 -18.52 -3.62
N ALA A 436 -24.00 -17.99 -3.80
CA ALA A 436 -24.61 -17.07 -2.84
C ALA A 436 -24.78 -17.73 -1.46
N ASN A 437 -25.32 -18.95 -1.44
CA ASN A 437 -25.49 -19.71 -0.21
C ASN A 437 -24.15 -20.00 0.49
N LEU A 438 -23.08 -20.26 -0.27
CA LEU A 438 -21.74 -20.44 0.28
C LEU A 438 -21.27 -19.19 1.04
N ILE A 439 -21.43 -18.00 0.46
CA ILE A 439 -21.03 -16.75 1.11
C ILE A 439 -21.84 -16.48 2.39
N GLU A 440 -23.15 -16.73 2.34
CA GLU A 440 -24.03 -16.60 3.50
C GLU A 440 -23.66 -17.59 4.62
N GLN A 441 -23.35 -18.82 4.25
CA GLN A 441 -22.93 -19.85 5.21
C GLN A 441 -21.61 -19.48 5.88
N LEU A 442 -20.60 -19.05 5.09
CA LEU A 442 -19.31 -18.62 5.62
C LEU A 442 -19.45 -17.47 6.63
N ASP A 443 -20.34 -16.51 6.35
CA ASP A 443 -20.61 -15.38 7.24
C ASP A 443 -21.28 -15.84 8.56
N ASN A 444 -22.29 -16.73 8.46
CA ASN A 444 -22.95 -17.29 9.63
C ASN A 444 -21.98 -18.12 10.51
N ASP A 445 -21.17 -18.96 9.87
CA ASP A 445 -20.22 -19.83 10.57
C ASP A 445 -19.09 -19.03 11.24
N ALA A 446 -18.73 -17.86 10.68
CA ALA A 446 -17.69 -16.98 11.22
C ALA A 446 -18.05 -16.36 12.59
N SER A 447 -19.32 -16.43 12.99
CA SER A 447 -19.79 -15.88 14.26
C SER A 447 -19.10 -16.56 15.44
N GLY A 448 -18.35 -15.80 16.24
CA GLY A 448 -17.61 -16.31 17.41
C GLY A 448 -16.23 -16.89 17.12
N MET A 449 -15.83 -16.99 15.86
CA MET A 449 -14.48 -17.44 15.48
C MET A 449 -13.44 -16.33 15.66
N ALA A 450 -12.21 -16.70 15.99
CA ALA A 450 -11.08 -15.80 15.93
C ALA A 450 -10.67 -15.52 14.47
N LEU A 451 -9.98 -14.39 14.21
CA LEU A 451 -9.60 -13.97 12.84
C LEU A 451 -8.90 -15.08 12.05
N HIS A 452 -7.93 -15.77 12.64
CA HIS A 452 -7.19 -16.82 11.95
C HIS A 452 -8.06 -18.06 11.67
N GLU A 453 -9.04 -18.34 12.52
CA GLU A 453 -10.02 -19.43 12.32
C GLU A 453 -10.98 -19.08 11.17
N ILE A 454 -11.42 -17.81 11.07
CA ILE A 454 -12.25 -17.34 9.95
C ILE A 454 -11.49 -17.51 8.63
N ILE A 455 -10.22 -17.13 8.57
CA ILE A 455 -9.42 -17.24 7.35
C ILE A 455 -9.18 -18.68 6.96
N ASP A 456 -8.86 -19.55 7.92
CA ASP A 456 -8.71 -20.98 7.69
C ASP A 456 -10.04 -21.59 7.19
N HIS A 457 -11.14 -21.31 7.86
CA HIS A 457 -12.48 -21.76 7.47
C HIS A 457 -12.82 -21.34 6.03
N VAL A 458 -12.59 -20.07 5.68
CA VAL A 458 -12.84 -19.56 4.33
C VAL A 458 -11.97 -20.26 3.29
N THR A 459 -10.67 -20.41 3.52
CA THR A 459 -9.75 -21.01 2.53
C THR A 459 -10.06 -22.48 2.27
N VAL A 460 -10.53 -23.21 3.29
CA VAL A 460 -10.97 -24.61 3.19
C VAL A 460 -12.33 -24.72 2.50
N HIS A 461 -13.37 -24.04 3.03
CA HIS A 461 -14.75 -24.23 2.58
C HIS A 461 -15.08 -23.59 1.23
N THR A 462 -14.32 -22.57 0.80
CA THR A 462 -14.38 -22.08 -0.57
C THR A 462 -13.79 -23.03 -1.60
N GLY A 463 -13.01 -24.02 -1.15
CA GLY A 463 -12.29 -24.96 -2.00
C GLY A 463 -10.99 -24.39 -2.59
N LEU A 464 -10.48 -23.23 -2.11
CA LEU A 464 -9.24 -22.63 -2.60
C LEU A 464 -8.03 -23.54 -2.38
N ILE A 465 -7.91 -24.16 -1.20
CA ILE A 465 -6.82 -25.08 -0.88
C ILE A 465 -6.86 -26.29 -1.83
N GLU A 466 -8.00 -26.95 -1.99
CA GLU A 466 -8.13 -28.12 -2.88
C GLU A 466 -7.90 -27.74 -4.37
N HIS A 467 -8.34 -26.55 -4.78
CA HIS A 467 -8.09 -26.03 -6.11
C HIS A 467 -6.59 -25.95 -6.40
N HIS A 468 -5.81 -25.38 -5.48
CA HIS A 468 -4.37 -25.24 -5.66
C HIS A 468 -3.61 -26.54 -5.43
N LYS A 469 -4.06 -27.44 -4.57
CA LYS A 469 -3.51 -28.82 -4.47
C LYS A 469 -3.67 -29.60 -5.77
N SER A 470 -4.73 -29.35 -6.54
CA SER A 470 -4.95 -30.00 -7.83
C SER A 470 -4.05 -29.47 -8.95
N GLU A 471 -3.41 -28.31 -8.78
CA GLU A 471 -2.43 -27.79 -9.72
C GLU A 471 -1.15 -28.64 -9.71
N ARG A 472 -0.68 -29.04 -10.90
CA ARG A 472 0.51 -29.90 -11.01
C ARG A 472 1.81 -29.14 -10.69
N GLY A 473 2.70 -29.80 -9.92
CA GLY A 473 4.06 -29.34 -9.61
C GLY A 473 4.17 -28.39 -8.42
N GLU A 474 5.38 -27.87 -8.21
CA GLU A 474 5.76 -27.02 -7.05
C GLU A 474 4.93 -25.73 -6.93
N LYS A 475 4.34 -25.26 -8.04
CA LYS A 475 3.55 -24.03 -8.06
C LYS A 475 2.25 -24.17 -7.28
N GLY A 476 1.58 -25.32 -7.36
CA GLY A 476 0.37 -25.60 -6.58
C GLY A 476 0.68 -25.67 -5.08
N GLN A 477 1.75 -26.41 -4.73
CA GLN A 477 2.21 -26.52 -3.35
C GLN A 477 2.58 -25.16 -2.76
N ALA A 478 3.34 -24.32 -3.49
CA ALA A 478 3.71 -22.99 -3.03
C ALA A 478 2.49 -22.09 -2.79
N ARG A 479 1.42 -22.25 -3.56
CA ARG A 479 0.16 -21.51 -3.34
C ARG A 479 -0.59 -21.96 -2.10
N VAL A 480 -0.60 -23.27 -1.82
CA VAL A 480 -1.17 -23.79 -0.58
C VAL A 480 -0.40 -23.26 0.62
N GLU A 481 0.93 -23.32 0.62
CA GLU A 481 1.78 -22.76 1.66
C GLU A 481 1.53 -21.25 1.86
N ASN A 482 1.27 -20.50 0.80
CA ASN A 482 0.89 -19.09 0.89
C ASN A 482 -0.45 -18.88 1.59
N LEU A 483 -1.45 -19.75 1.37
CA LEU A 483 -2.74 -19.69 2.07
C LEU A 483 -2.60 -20.03 3.55
N GLU A 484 -1.77 -21.05 3.89
CA GLU A 484 -1.44 -21.41 5.27
C GLU A 484 -0.68 -20.27 5.99
N GLU A 485 0.22 -19.59 5.27
CA GLU A 485 0.92 -18.42 5.78
C GLU A 485 -0.04 -17.22 6.00
N LEU A 486 -1.11 -17.09 5.23
CA LEU A 486 -2.15 -16.09 5.47
C LEU A 486 -2.84 -16.31 6.83
N VAL A 487 -3.13 -17.56 7.18
CA VAL A 487 -3.67 -17.93 8.49
C VAL A 487 -2.69 -17.58 9.62
N THR A 488 -1.40 -17.89 9.40
CA THR A 488 -0.33 -17.54 10.35
C THR A 488 -0.18 -16.03 10.52
N ALA A 489 -0.23 -15.28 9.43
CA ALA A 489 -0.20 -13.81 9.45
C ALA A 489 -1.37 -13.21 10.24
N ALA A 490 -2.57 -13.79 10.10
CA ALA A 490 -3.75 -13.38 10.85
C ALA A 490 -3.62 -13.67 12.37
N ARG A 491 -3.03 -14.79 12.73
CA ARG A 491 -2.74 -15.14 14.13
C ARG A 491 -1.74 -14.14 14.75
N ALA A 492 -0.68 -13.81 14.01
CA ALA A 492 0.29 -12.83 14.46
C ALA A 492 -0.30 -11.41 14.54
N PHE A 493 -1.28 -11.10 13.69
CA PHE A 493 -1.99 -9.82 13.72
C PHE A 493 -2.77 -9.63 15.02
N THR A 494 -3.48 -10.64 15.49
CA THR A 494 -4.24 -10.58 16.75
C THR A 494 -3.37 -10.61 18.01
N GLN A 495 -2.16 -11.19 17.94
CA GLN A 495 -1.26 -11.30 19.08
C GLN A 495 -0.29 -10.12 19.25
N GLY A 496 0.00 -9.36 18.20
CA GLY A 496 1.14 -8.41 18.13
C GLY A 496 0.80 -6.95 17.84
N ASP A 497 -0.42 -6.59 17.54
CA ASP A 497 -0.74 -5.25 17.09
C ASP A 497 -1.75 -4.51 17.94
N VAL A 498 -1.35 -3.34 18.21
CA VAL A 498 -1.83 -2.09 18.79
C VAL A 498 -3.11 -1.54 18.10
N PHE A 499 -4.04 -2.39 17.72
CA PHE A 499 -5.46 -2.08 17.81
C PHE A 499 -5.94 -2.73 19.10
N GLU A 500 -6.83 -2.08 19.85
CA GLU A 500 -7.52 -2.74 20.94
C GLU A 500 -7.88 -4.12 20.42
N ALA A 501 -7.20 -5.16 20.98
CA ALA A 501 -7.48 -6.52 20.56
C ALA A 501 -8.98 -6.70 20.79
N PRO A 502 -9.77 -6.97 19.74
CA PRO A 502 -11.17 -7.25 19.94
C PRO A 502 -11.25 -8.35 20.98
N GLU A 503 -12.14 -8.23 21.94
CA GLU A 503 -12.41 -9.29 22.92
C GLU A 503 -12.75 -10.59 22.18
N ALA A 504 -12.53 -11.73 22.79
CA ALA A 504 -12.82 -13.02 22.18
C ALA A 504 -14.30 -13.04 21.71
N GLY A 505 -14.51 -13.06 20.38
CA GLY A 505 -15.81 -12.93 19.72
C GLY A 505 -15.90 -11.85 18.64
N GLU A 506 -14.91 -10.97 18.52
CA GLU A 506 -14.89 -9.87 17.54
C GLU A 506 -14.04 -10.18 16.30
N GLY A 507 -13.97 -11.43 15.87
CA GLY A 507 -13.20 -11.85 14.69
C GLY A 507 -13.58 -11.07 13.42
N MET A 508 -14.84 -10.67 13.26
CA MET A 508 -15.30 -9.87 12.12
C MET A 508 -14.77 -8.43 12.15
N ALA A 509 -14.67 -7.79 13.33
CA ALA A 509 -14.06 -6.46 13.46
C ALA A 509 -12.55 -6.52 13.22
N ALA A 510 -11.89 -7.57 13.72
CA ALA A 510 -10.49 -7.84 13.44
C ALA A 510 -10.25 -8.13 11.95
N LEU A 511 -11.20 -8.79 11.28
CA LEU A 511 -11.16 -9.06 9.84
C LEU A 511 -11.24 -7.77 9.02
N GLU A 512 -12.07 -6.82 9.39
CA GLU A 512 -12.13 -5.52 8.72
C GLU A 512 -10.78 -4.80 8.82
N ALA A 513 -10.20 -4.72 10.02
CA ALA A 513 -8.90 -4.12 10.25
C ALA A 513 -7.76 -4.85 9.51
N PHE A 514 -7.78 -6.18 9.50
CA PHE A 514 -6.81 -7.00 8.77
C PHE A 514 -6.93 -6.82 7.26
N SER A 515 -8.16 -6.80 6.73
CA SER A 515 -8.43 -6.57 5.30
C SER A 515 -7.92 -5.19 4.84
N LEU A 516 -8.02 -4.17 5.68
CA LEU A 516 -7.47 -2.84 5.40
C LEU A 516 -5.93 -2.82 5.40
N ARG A 517 -5.31 -3.59 6.30
CA ARG A 517 -3.85 -3.66 6.44
C ARG A 517 -3.18 -4.53 5.38
N SER A 518 -3.85 -5.56 4.92
CA SER A 518 -3.36 -6.48 3.88
C SER A 518 -3.41 -5.88 2.46
N ARG A 519 -3.77 -4.60 2.33
CA ARG A 519 -3.73 -3.87 1.06
C ARG A 519 -2.32 -3.34 0.81
N PRO A 520 -1.80 -3.50 -0.44
CA PRO A 520 -0.44 -3.09 -0.80
C PRO A 520 -0.20 -1.59 -0.68
#